data_e14fd2bdd88e7fcff03c819477bd0ee3
#
_entry.id   e14fd2bdd88e7fcff03c819477bd0ee3
#
_cell.length_a   1.000
_cell.length_b   1.000
_cell.length_c   1.000
_cell.angle_alpha   90.00
_cell.angle_beta   90.00
_cell.angle_gamma   90.00
#
_symmetry.space_group_name_H-M   'P 1'
#
loop_
_entity.id
_entity.type
_entity.pdbx_description
1 polymer ?
#
loop_
_entity_poly.entity_id
_entity_poly.type
_entity_poly.pdbx_seq_one_letter_code
_entity_poly.pdbx_strand_id
1 'polypeptide(L)'
;FVDIDPKTFNIDVSKIESVITHKTKAIVSVDLYGQPADYDELRKIAHKHKLKIIEDSCQSVGAEYKNKKTGSLGDMGCFSLYATKNIMCGEGGIVTTNNLEYAKKIRSFRQHGMTEVYEYDHLGFNYRMSDLHAAIAVEQVKKIDMFNRKRLSNALHFNKGLKGITGIDLPIIKEDRTHAFHQYTIRINQKSNLGRDQILKKIRSNGIGAGVYYPKPLHIYPHISKLGYKIGDFPNAEQASREVISIPVHPDLTAEDIRHIVKTIKDINE
;
A
#
# COMPACT_ATOMS: atom_id res chain seq x y z
N PHE A 1 14.30 -2.26 -9.38
CA PHE A 1 13.17 -1.42 -8.99
C PHE A 1 12.70 -0.54 -10.14
N VAL A 2 11.46 -0.02 -10.02
CA VAL A 2 10.88 0.98 -10.93
C VAL A 2 10.41 2.16 -10.09
N ASP A 3 10.61 3.39 -10.57
CA ASP A 3 10.15 4.58 -9.87
C ASP A 3 8.62 4.66 -9.82
N ILE A 4 8.08 5.49 -8.97
CA ILE A 4 6.65 5.65 -8.74
C ILE A 4 6.03 6.75 -9.59
N ASP A 5 4.73 6.65 -9.85
CA ASP A 5 3.91 7.77 -10.30
C ASP A 5 3.81 8.81 -9.16
N PRO A 6 4.16 10.08 -9.40
CA PRO A 6 4.23 11.08 -8.33
C PRO A 6 2.86 11.49 -7.76
N LYS A 7 1.76 11.08 -8.38
CA LYS A 7 0.40 11.43 -7.93
C LYS A 7 -0.26 10.32 -7.13
N THR A 8 -0.03 9.07 -7.53
CA THR A 8 -0.63 7.88 -6.88
C THR A 8 0.31 7.17 -5.94
N PHE A 9 1.62 7.41 -6.08
CA PHE A 9 2.73 6.72 -5.40
C PHE A 9 2.85 5.23 -5.74
N ASN A 10 2.02 4.72 -6.63
CA ASN A 10 2.12 3.37 -7.16
C ASN A 10 3.20 3.29 -8.24
N ILE A 11 3.56 2.07 -8.66
CA ILE A 11 4.54 1.86 -9.71
C ILE A 11 4.21 2.66 -10.98
N ASP A 12 5.18 3.39 -11.54
CA ASP A 12 5.04 4.07 -12.82
C ASP A 12 5.15 3.05 -13.96
N VAL A 13 4.01 2.66 -14.50
CA VAL A 13 3.94 1.63 -15.55
C VAL A 13 4.72 2.02 -16.80
N SER A 14 4.87 3.33 -17.09
CA SER A 14 5.62 3.81 -18.25
C SER A 14 7.12 3.52 -18.18
N LYS A 15 7.65 3.28 -16.99
CA LYS A 15 9.07 3.02 -16.74
C LYS A 15 9.41 1.54 -16.66
N ILE A 16 8.44 0.64 -16.66
CA ILE A 16 8.68 -0.80 -16.44
C ILE A 16 9.49 -1.42 -17.57
N GLU A 17 9.12 -1.16 -18.81
CA GLU A 17 9.76 -1.82 -19.96
C GLU A 17 11.25 -1.52 -20.07
N SER A 18 11.69 -0.33 -19.64
CA SER A 18 13.10 0.09 -19.71
C SER A 18 14.03 -0.70 -18.78
N VAL A 19 13.48 -1.40 -17.78
CA VAL A 19 14.25 -2.18 -16.79
C VAL A 19 14.05 -3.69 -16.92
N ILE A 20 13.23 -4.15 -17.86
CA ILE A 20 13.04 -5.57 -18.13
C ILE A 20 14.31 -6.15 -18.76
N THR A 21 14.74 -7.29 -18.24
CA THR A 21 15.88 -8.07 -18.77
C THR A 21 15.47 -9.52 -18.99
N HIS A 22 16.35 -10.32 -19.60
CA HIS A 22 16.17 -11.78 -19.74
C HIS A 22 16.04 -12.51 -18.38
N LYS A 23 16.44 -11.86 -17.27
CA LYS A 23 16.32 -12.41 -15.91
C LYS A 23 14.98 -12.08 -15.27
N THR A 24 14.25 -11.09 -15.78
CA THR A 24 12.96 -10.67 -15.21
C THR A 24 11.94 -11.79 -15.35
N LYS A 25 11.26 -12.14 -14.26
CA LYS A 25 10.26 -13.21 -14.19
C LYS A 25 8.88 -12.72 -13.80
N ALA A 26 8.82 -11.66 -13.01
CA ALA A 26 7.56 -11.11 -12.51
C ALA A 26 7.67 -9.61 -12.27
N ILE A 27 6.50 -8.96 -12.26
CA ILE A 27 6.29 -7.60 -11.77
C ILE A 27 5.59 -7.73 -10.43
N VAL A 28 6.18 -7.16 -9.36
CA VAL A 28 5.52 -7.00 -8.07
C VAL A 28 4.99 -5.58 -7.99
N SER A 29 3.67 -5.43 -7.99
CA SER A 29 3.01 -4.12 -7.91
C SER A 29 2.42 -3.92 -6.53
N VAL A 30 2.82 -2.84 -5.87
CA VAL A 30 2.27 -2.46 -4.56
C VAL A 30 1.09 -1.51 -4.77
N ASP A 31 -0.05 -1.82 -4.17
CA ASP A 31 -1.24 -0.95 -4.11
C ASP A 31 -1.11 0.00 -2.91
N LEU A 32 -0.21 0.97 -3.04
CA LEU A 32 0.22 1.79 -1.92
C LEU A 32 -0.91 2.66 -1.37
N TYR A 33 -0.94 2.83 -0.06
CA TYR A 33 -1.91 3.58 0.73
C TYR A 33 -3.37 3.11 0.61
N GLY A 34 -3.64 2.16 -0.29
CA GLY A 34 -4.96 1.56 -0.45
C GLY A 34 -5.62 1.78 -1.81
N GLN A 35 -4.89 2.31 -2.80
CA GLN A 35 -5.38 2.45 -4.18
C GLN A 35 -4.70 1.44 -5.10
N PRO A 36 -5.46 0.65 -5.88
CA PRO A 36 -4.90 -0.27 -6.86
C PRO A 36 -4.03 0.43 -7.91
N ALA A 37 -2.96 -0.24 -8.35
CA ALA A 37 -2.13 0.23 -9.45
C ALA A 37 -2.84 0.17 -10.81
N ASP A 38 -2.16 0.52 -11.89
CA ASP A 38 -2.72 0.54 -13.26
C ASP A 38 -2.65 -0.88 -13.90
N TYR A 39 -3.50 -1.78 -13.42
CA TYR A 39 -3.44 -3.21 -13.78
C TYR A 39 -3.68 -3.52 -15.25
N ASP A 40 -4.40 -2.70 -16.01
CA ASP A 40 -4.56 -2.92 -17.45
C ASP A 40 -3.22 -2.75 -18.18
N GLU A 41 -2.48 -1.71 -17.82
CA GLU A 41 -1.15 -1.49 -18.40
C GLU A 41 -0.14 -2.53 -17.90
N LEU A 42 -0.18 -2.88 -16.62
CA LEU A 42 0.64 -3.96 -16.07
C LEU A 42 0.41 -5.28 -16.82
N ARG A 43 -0.86 -5.63 -17.11
CA ARG A 43 -1.21 -6.84 -17.85
C ARG A 43 -0.71 -6.80 -19.31
N LYS A 44 -0.80 -5.66 -19.99
CA LYS A 44 -0.25 -5.51 -21.35
C LYS A 44 1.26 -5.76 -21.36
N ILE A 45 2.00 -5.16 -20.44
CA ILE A 45 3.45 -5.33 -20.33
C ILE A 45 3.79 -6.78 -19.96
N ALA A 46 3.13 -7.33 -18.95
CA ALA A 46 3.36 -8.71 -18.52
C ALA A 46 3.11 -9.73 -19.64
N HIS A 47 2.02 -9.56 -20.39
CA HIS A 47 1.72 -10.42 -21.54
C HIS A 47 2.79 -10.31 -22.64
N LYS A 48 3.18 -9.10 -23.03
CA LYS A 48 4.21 -8.83 -24.04
C LYS A 48 5.54 -9.49 -23.71
N HIS A 49 5.94 -9.43 -22.44
CA HIS A 49 7.24 -9.93 -21.96
C HIS A 49 7.17 -11.30 -21.27
N LYS A 50 6.00 -11.97 -21.30
CA LYS A 50 5.75 -13.30 -20.67
C LYS A 50 6.09 -13.29 -19.16
N LEU A 51 5.79 -12.21 -18.48
CA LEU A 51 6.01 -12.05 -17.05
C LEU A 51 4.75 -12.40 -16.25
N LYS A 52 4.94 -12.64 -14.95
CA LYS A 52 3.86 -12.80 -13.98
C LYS A 52 3.60 -11.49 -13.24
N ILE A 53 2.38 -11.28 -12.76
CA ILE A 53 2.02 -10.16 -11.91
C ILE A 53 1.71 -10.68 -10.52
N ILE A 54 2.41 -10.13 -9.53
CA ILE A 54 2.15 -10.36 -8.11
C ILE A 54 1.61 -9.05 -7.54
N GLU A 55 0.39 -9.08 -7.02
CA GLU A 55 -0.20 -7.95 -6.32
C GLU A 55 0.29 -7.93 -4.87
N ASP A 56 0.98 -6.89 -4.45
CA ASP A 56 1.10 -6.56 -3.04
C ASP A 56 -0.08 -5.67 -2.63
N SER A 57 -1.17 -6.32 -2.32
CA SER A 57 -2.43 -5.70 -1.90
C SER A 57 -2.54 -5.55 -0.37
N CYS A 58 -1.39 -5.57 0.34
CA CYS A 58 -1.33 -5.47 1.79
C CYS A 58 -1.91 -4.17 2.37
N GLN A 59 -2.13 -3.17 1.54
CA GLN A 59 -2.73 -1.89 1.94
C GLN A 59 -4.09 -1.63 1.26
N SER A 60 -4.50 -2.47 0.29
CA SER A 60 -5.68 -2.21 -0.56
C SER A 60 -6.81 -3.23 -0.38
N VAL A 61 -6.81 -3.97 0.74
CA VAL A 61 -7.82 -5.01 0.99
C VAL A 61 -9.24 -4.47 0.80
N GLY A 62 -10.01 -5.14 -0.09
CA GLY A 62 -11.38 -4.74 -0.43
C GLY A 62 -11.51 -3.58 -1.42
N ALA A 63 -10.40 -2.95 -1.84
CA ALA A 63 -10.42 -1.99 -2.94
C ALA A 63 -10.71 -2.69 -4.28
N GLU A 64 -11.13 -1.90 -5.25
CA GLU A 64 -11.52 -2.39 -6.58
C GLU A 64 -10.81 -1.61 -7.69
N TYR A 65 -10.47 -2.31 -8.75
CA TYR A 65 -10.06 -1.76 -10.03
C TYR A 65 -11.01 -2.26 -11.11
N LYS A 66 -11.75 -1.34 -11.74
CA LYS A 66 -12.77 -1.66 -12.75
C LYS A 66 -13.73 -2.77 -12.29
N ASN A 67 -14.28 -2.60 -11.07
CA ASN A 67 -15.22 -3.53 -10.41
C ASN A 67 -14.63 -4.93 -10.10
N LYS A 68 -13.32 -5.10 -10.10
CA LYS A 68 -12.65 -6.32 -9.64
C LYS A 68 -11.86 -6.04 -8.38
N LYS A 69 -12.03 -6.89 -7.39
CA LYS A 69 -11.32 -6.76 -6.10
C LYS A 69 -9.81 -6.95 -6.27
N THR A 70 -9.01 -6.16 -5.55
CA THR A 70 -7.58 -6.42 -5.36
C THR A 70 -7.37 -7.85 -4.85
N GLY A 71 -6.23 -8.45 -5.21
CA GLY A 71 -5.95 -9.86 -4.98
C GLY A 71 -6.51 -10.79 -6.06
N SER A 72 -7.22 -10.25 -7.07
CA SER A 72 -7.73 -11.00 -8.24
C SER A 72 -7.31 -10.39 -9.57
N LEU A 73 -6.44 -9.41 -9.56
CA LEU A 73 -6.05 -8.61 -10.72
C LEU A 73 -4.80 -9.15 -11.42
N GLY A 74 -3.91 -9.80 -10.67
CA GLY A 74 -2.69 -10.45 -11.16
C GLY A 74 -2.76 -11.98 -11.17
N ASP A 75 -1.60 -12.64 -11.32
CA ASP A 75 -1.47 -14.10 -11.19
C ASP A 75 -1.61 -14.56 -9.72
N MET A 76 -1.15 -13.73 -8.78
CA MET A 76 -1.24 -13.92 -7.33
C MET A 76 -1.47 -12.58 -6.64
N GLY A 77 -2.22 -12.58 -5.55
CA GLY A 77 -2.40 -11.43 -4.67
C GLY A 77 -1.97 -11.75 -3.25
N CYS A 78 -1.32 -10.78 -2.59
CA CYS A 78 -0.83 -10.91 -1.23
C CYS A 78 -1.51 -9.89 -0.32
N PHE A 79 -1.99 -10.32 0.84
CA PHE A 79 -2.59 -9.46 1.87
C PHE A 79 -1.88 -9.65 3.20
N SER A 80 -1.73 -8.56 3.93
CA SER A 80 -1.24 -8.57 5.30
C SER A 80 -2.40 -8.43 6.29
N LEU A 81 -2.35 -9.21 7.35
CA LEU A 81 -3.25 -9.12 8.50
C LEU A 81 -2.53 -8.64 9.76
N TYR A 82 -1.40 -7.94 9.57
CA TYR A 82 -0.67 -7.29 10.65
C TYR A 82 -1.54 -6.26 11.38
N ALA A 83 -1.26 -6.01 12.65
CA ALA A 83 -2.08 -5.19 13.55
C ALA A 83 -2.43 -3.77 13.08
N THR A 84 -1.66 -3.19 12.14
CA THR A 84 -1.92 -1.85 11.59
C THR A 84 -2.80 -1.84 10.34
N LYS A 85 -3.16 -3.01 9.78
CA LYS A 85 -3.90 -3.11 8.52
C LYS A 85 -5.39 -2.81 8.70
N ASN A 86 -6.10 -2.58 7.58
CA ASN A 86 -7.53 -2.25 7.58
C ASN A 86 -8.39 -3.34 8.23
N ILE A 87 -8.00 -4.59 8.06
CA ILE A 87 -8.44 -5.76 8.84
C ILE A 87 -7.17 -6.44 9.37
N MET A 88 -7.24 -7.00 10.55
CA MET A 88 -6.05 -7.53 11.21
C MET A 88 -6.36 -8.72 12.12
N CYS A 89 -5.36 -9.54 12.39
CA CYS A 89 -5.43 -10.61 13.39
C CYS A 89 -4.18 -10.68 14.28
N GLY A 90 -3.45 -9.57 14.40
CA GLY A 90 -2.16 -9.48 15.10
C GLY A 90 -1.02 -9.72 14.12
N GLU A 91 -0.77 -10.96 13.76
CA GLU A 91 0.15 -11.37 12.70
C GLU A 91 -0.55 -12.35 11.75
N GLY A 92 -0.27 -12.22 10.46
CA GLY A 92 -0.83 -13.10 9.44
C GLY A 92 -0.76 -12.54 8.03
N GLY A 93 -1.04 -13.42 7.07
CA GLY A 93 -1.11 -13.07 5.66
C GLY A 93 -1.99 -14.04 4.89
N ILE A 94 -2.50 -13.57 3.76
CA ILE A 94 -3.30 -14.37 2.83
C ILE A 94 -2.68 -14.21 1.44
N VAL A 95 -2.58 -15.32 0.73
CA VAL A 95 -2.25 -15.33 -0.71
C VAL A 95 -3.45 -15.85 -1.47
N THR A 96 -3.84 -15.13 -2.52
CA THR A 96 -4.92 -15.48 -3.43
C THR A 96 -4.38 -15.79 -4.82
N THR A 97 -4.97 -16.75 -5.52
CA THR A 97 -4.67 -17.07 -6.91
C THR A 97 -5.80 -17.90 -7.53
N ASN A 98 -6.03 -17.73 -8.83
CA ASN A 98 -6.92 -18.57 -9.61
C ASN A 98 -6.18 -19.76 -10.27
N ASN A 99 -4.86 -19.87 -10.09
CA ASN A 99 -4.06 -20.96 -10.63
C ASN A 99 -3.88 -22.07 -9.58
N LEU A 100 -4.43 -23.25 -9.87
CA LEU A 100 -4.41 -24.38 -8.95
C LEU A 100 -2.99 -24.86 -8.62
N GLU A 101 -2.09 -24.83 -9.60
CA GLU A 101 -0.69 -25.25 -9.40
C GLU A 101 0.05 -24.27 -8.47
N TYR A 102 -0.21 -22.96 -8.61
CA TYR A 102 0.31 -21.98 -7.66
C TYR A 102 -0.24 -22.20 -6.26
N ALA A 103 -1.55 -22.45 -6.14
CA ALA A 103 -2.17 -22.73 -4.85
C ALA A 103 -1.55 -23.96 -4.17
N LYS A 104 -1.29 -25.05 -4.90
CA LYS A 104 -0.62 -26.25 -4.37
C LYS A 104 0.80 -25.93 -3.90
N LYS A 105 1.60 -25.24 -4.73
CA LYS A 105 2.97 -24.86 -4.39
C LYS A 105 3.04 -23.95 -3.16
N ILE A 106 2.15 -22.95 -3.05
CA ILE A 106 2.08 -22.06 -1.90
C ILE A 106 1.74 -22.82 -0.62
N ARG A 107 0.79 -23.77 -0.68
CA ARG A 107 0.46 -24.63 0.47
C ARG A 107 1.63 -25.48 0.92
N SER A 108 2.34 -26.13 -0.02
CA SER A 108 3.55 -26.88 0.28
C SER A 108 4.64 -25.98 0.86
N PHE A 109 4.93 -24.84 0.23
CA PHE A 109 5.97 -23.90 0.65
C PHE A 109 5.76 -23.38 2.09
N ARG A 110 4.52 -23.02 2.46
CA ARG A 110 4.19 -22.57 3.83
C ARG A 110 4.24 -23.67 4.88
N GLN A 111 4.26 -24.94 4.45
CA GLN A 111 4.22 -26.15 5.26
C GLN A 111 5.52 -26.97 5.08
N HIS A 112 6.66 -26.36 5.27
CA HIS A 112 7.98 -26.99 5.19
C HIS A 112 8.33 -27.65 3.85
N GLY A 113 7.61 -27.36 2.75
CA GLY A 113 7.79 -28.01 1.45
C GLY A 113 7.10 -29.39 1.34
N MET A 114 6.19 -29.73 2.30
CA MET A 114 5.46 -30.99 2.27
C MET A 114 4.47 -31.06 1.11
N THR A 115 4.43 -32.20 0.47
CA THR A 115 3.41 -32.60 -0.52
C THR A 115 2.45 -33.63 0.05
N GLU A 116 2.97 -34.53 0.90
CA GLU A 116 2.23 -35.47 1.73
C GLU A 116 2.78 -35.45 3.15
N VAL A 117 2.14 -36.15 4.08
CA VAL A 117 2.56 -36.18 5.50
C VAL A 117 3.98 -36.73 5.61
N TYR A 118 4.91 -35.91 6.10
CA TYR A 118 6.35 -36.17 6.20
C TYR A 118 7.13 -36.35 4.90
N GLU A 119 6.51 -36.10 3.72
CA GLU A 119 7.21 -36.06 2.45
C GLU A 119 7.56 -34.60 2.08
N TYR A 120 8.86 -34.29 1.98
CA TYR A 120 9.40 -32.94 1.81
C TYR A 120 10.08 -32.81 0.45
N ASP A 121 9.30 -32.53 -0.60
CA ASP A 121 9.82 -32.50 -1.97
C ASP A 121 10.44 -31.16 -2.36
N HIS A 122 10.19 -30.13 -1.57
CA HIS A 122 10.61 -28.77 -1.90
C HIS A 122 11.17 -28.04 -0.66
N LEU A 123 11.99 -27.01 -0.94
CA LEU A 123 12.31 -26.04 0.11
C LEU A 123 11.03 -25.35 0.58
N GLY A 124 10.81 -25.31 1.88
CA GLY A 124 9.67 -24.65 2.47
C GLY A 124 9.95 -24.10 3.85
N PHE A 125 8.97 -23.40 4.41
CA PHE A 125 9.09 -22.71 5.69
C PHE A 125 7.88 -23.01 6.57
N ASN A 126 7.95 -22.66 7.84
CA ASN A 126 6.79 -22.63 8.69
C ASN A 126 6.12 -21.25 8.61
N TYR A 127 5.30 -21.06 7.59
CA TYR A 127 4.48 -19.86 7.40
C TYR A 127 2.99 -20.12 7.66
N ARG A 128 2.71 -21.01 8.62
CA ARG A 128 1.34 -21.30 9.04
C ARG A 128 0.80 -20.16 9.89
N MET A 129 -0.45 -19.80 9.64
CA MET A 129 -1.23 -18.98 10.57
C MET A 129 -1.79 -19.90 11.66
N SER A 130 -1.77 -19.50 12.93
CA SER A 130 -2.42 -20.26 14.00
C SER A 130 -3.94 -20.15 13.87
N ASP A 131 -4.68 -21.15 14.38
CA ASP A 131 -6.14 -21.15 14.37
C ASP A 131 -6.73 -19.98 15.16
N LEU A 132 -6.04 -19.51 16.20
CA LEU A 132 -6.44 -18.33 16.97
C LEU A 132 -6.43 -17.07 16.09
N HIS A 133 -5.33 -16.82 15.36
CA HIS A 133 -5.25 -15.69 14.43
C HIS A 133 -6.25 -15.83 13.27
N ALA A 134 -6.42 -17.07 12.77
CA ALA A 134 -7.37 -17.33 11.69
C ALA A 134 -8.83 -17.06 12.14
N ALA A 135 -9.21 -17.42 13.35
CA ALA A 135 -10.54 -17.13 13.90
C ALA A 135 -10.80 -15.62 14.00
N ILE A 136 -9.81 -14.84 14.47
CA ILE A 136 -9.89 -13.36 14.48
C ILE A 136 -10.03 -12.82 13.04
N ALA A 137 -9.22 -13.33 12.11
CA ALA A 137 -9.24 -12.88 10.72
C ALA A 137 -10.61 -13.11 10.06
N VAL A 138 -11.26 -14.23 10.30
CA VAL A 138 -12.62 -14.55 9.80
C VAL A 138 -13.63 -13.49 10.25
N GLU A 139 -13.58 -13.09 11.52
CA GLU A 139 -14.49 -12.05 12.04
C GLU A 139 -14.15 -10.65 11.50
N GLN A 140 -12.87 -10.36 11.24
CA GLN A 140 -12.44 -9.09 10.65
C GLN A 140 -12.86 -8.97 9.18
N VAL A 141 -12.73 -10.04 8.38
CA VAL A 141 -13.13 -10.04 6.96
C VAL A 141 -14.61 -9.71 6.80
N LYS A 142 -15.48 -10.16 7.69
CA LYS A 142 -16.93 -9.82 7.66
C LYS A 142 -17.20 -8.31 7.79
N LYS A 143 -16.25 -7.54 8.33
CA LYS A 143 -16.40 -6.10 8.61
C LYS A 143 -15.72 -5.20 7.56
N ILE A 144 -15.01 -5.77 6.59
CA ILE A 144 -14.14 -5.02 5.66
C ILE A 144 -14.88 -3.91 4.90
N ASP A 145 -16.07 -4.20 4.36
CA ASP A 145 -16.84 -3.23 3.59
C ASP A 145 -17.31 -2.06 4.47
N MET A 146 -17.68 -2.35 5.71
CA MET A 146 -18.05 -1.31 6.68
C MET A 146 -16.82 -0.43 7.01
N PHE A 147 -15.67 -1.04 7.29
CA PHE A 147 -14.46 -0.30 7.61
C PHE A 147 -13.99 0.57 6.44
N ASN A 148 -14.00 0.03 5.23
CA ASN A 148 -13.57 0.79 4.04
C ASN A 148 -14.56 1.93 3.73
N ARG A 149 -15.88 1.74 3.89
CA ARG A 149 -16.85 2.85 3.76
C ARG A 149 -16.60 3.97 4.77
N LYS A 150 -16.32 3.64 6.03
CA LYS A 150 -16.01 4.65 7.06
C LYS A 150 -14.69 5.39 6.75
N ARG A 151 -13.64 4.67 6.34
CA ARG A 151 -12.37 5.27 5.92
C ARG A 151 -12.54 6.21 4.73
N LEU A 152 -13.31 5.80 3.73
CA LEU A 152 -13.64 6.66 2.58
C LEU A 152 -14.41 7.90 3.02
N SER A 153 -15.42 7.77 3.88
CA SER A 153 -16.16 8.90 4.43
C SER A 153 -15.23 9.89 5.15
N ASN A 154 -14.35 9.41 6.02
CA ASN A 154 -13.36 10.24 6.72
C ASN A 154 -12.44 10.97 5.72
N ALA A 155 -11.93 10.26 4.71
CA ALA A 155 -11.09 10.81 3.68
C ALA A 155 -11.78 11.92 2.88
N LEU A 156 -13.06 11.74 2.53
CA LEU A 156 -13.86 12.77 1.84
C LEU A 156 -14.07 14.02 2.70
N HIS A 157 -14.23 13.85 4.02
CA HIS A 157 -14.28 15.00 4.95
C HIS A 157 -12.94 15.74 5.00
N PHE A 158 -11.82 15.01 5.05
CA PHE A 158 -10.49 15.63 4.96
C PHE A 158 -10.29 16.35 3.62
N ASN A 159 -10.66 15.73 2.49
CA ASN A 159 -10.57 16.37 1.17
C ASN A 159 -11.36 17.69 1.15
N LYS A 160 -12.59 17.70 1.69
CA LYS A 160 -13.41 18.91 1.79
C LYS A 160 -12.77 19.96 2.71
N GLY A 161 -12.29 19.55 3.87
CA GLY A 161 -11.74 20.44 4.88
C GLY A 161 -10.37 21.02 4.53
N LEU A 162 -9.54 20.27 3.84
CA LEU A 162 -8.16 20.66 3.50
C LEU A 162 -8.00 21.22 2.09
N LYS A 163 -9.09 21.24 1.29
CA LYS A 163 -9.06 21.75 -0.09
C LYS A 163 -8.61 23.21 -0.13
N GLY A 164 -7.64 23.48 -1.00
CA GLY A 164 -7.18 24.84 -1.28
C GLY A 164 -6.12 25.39 -0.32
N ILE A 165 -5.64 24.58 0.65
CA ILE A 165 -4.51 24.99 1.49
C ILE A 165 -3.25 25.06 0.62
N THR A 166 -2.60 26.21 0.57
CA THR A 166 -1.35 26.40 -0.15
C THR A 166 -0.25 25.49 0.42
N GLY A 167 0.50 24.84 -0.45
CA GLY A 167 1.61 23.98 -0.03
C GLY A 167 1.21 22.55 0.37
N ILE A 168 -0.07 22.18 0.28
CA ILE A 168 -0.55 20.81 0.56
C ILE A 168 -1.23 20.23 -0.68
N ASP A 169 -0.75 19.07 -1.13
CA ASP A 169 -1.43 18.25 -2.13
C ASP A 169 -2.17 17.12 -1.42
N LEU A 170 -3.44 16.94 -1.79
CA LEU A 170 -4.31 15.89 -1.24
C LEU A 170 -4.21 14.60 -2.05
N PRO A 171 -4.49 13.43 -1.45
CA PRO A 171 -4.52 12.18 -2.20
C PRO A 171 -5.61 12.21 -3.29
N ILE A 172 -5.28 11.67 -4.45
CA ILE A 172 -6.21 11.53 -5.56
C ILE A 172 -6.80 10.12 -5.60
N ILE A 173 -8.04 10.00 -6.05
CA ILE A 173 -8.67 8.72 -6.41
C ILE A 173 -8.90 8.76 -7.92
N LYS A 174 -8.34 7.79 -8.65
CA LYS A 174 -8.62 7.62 -10.08
C LYS A 174 -10.06 7.11 -10.28
N GLU A 175 -10.74 7.53 -11.35
CA GLU A 175 -12.17 7.27 -11.58
C GLU A 175 -12.53 5.78 -11.74
N ASP A 176 -11.61 4.97 -12.24
CA ASP A 176 -11.84 3.55 -12.54
C ASP A 176 -11.60 2.61 -11.34
N ARG A 177 -11.43 3.16 -10.13
CA ARG A 177 -11.09 2.37 -8.94
C ARG A 177 -11.61 2.96 -7.64
N THR A 178 -11.66 2.13 -6.61
CA THR A 178 -11.90 2.57 -5.24
C THR A 178 -10.60 2.66 -4.46
N HIS A 179 -10.65 3.31 -3.29
CA HIS A 179 -9.50 3.48 -2.42
C HIS A 179 -9.85 2.99 -1.00
N ALA A 180 -9.10 2.03 -0.47
CA ALA A 180 -9.33 1.49 0.87
C ALA A 180 -8.85 2.42 2.00
N PHE A 181 -8.13 3.48 1.68
CA PHE A 181 -7.55 4.44 2.63
C PHE A 181 -6.91 3.76 3.84
N HIS A 182 -5.96 2.84 3.56
CA HIS A 182 -5.08 2.34 4.60
C HIS A 182 -4.34 3.50 5.26
N GLN A 183 -3.89 4.45 4.45
CA GLN A 183 -3.34 5.73 4.87
C GLN A 183 -4.08 6.87 4.14
N TYR A 184 -4.31 7.98 4.85
CA TYR A 184 -4.64 9.25 4.21
C TYR A 184 -3.37 10.10 4.19
N THR A 185 -2.73 10.16 3.04
CA THR A 185 -1.40 10.74 2.89
C THR A 185 -1.48 12.07 2.13
N ILE A 186 -1.12 13.15 2.78
CA ILE A 186 -0.92 14.46 2.17
C ILE A 186 0.54 14.64 1.77
N ARG A 187 0.79 15.50 0.81
CA ARG A 187 2.12 15.86 0.37
C ARG A 187 2.38 17.33 0.61
N ILE A 188 3.49 17.64 1.27
CA ILE A 188 3.92 19.01 1.51
C ILE A 188 4.80 19.43 0.32
N ASN A 189 4.27 20.29 -0.53
CA ASN A 189 4.95 20.73 -1.74
C ASN A 189 5.76 22.02 -1.51
N GLN A 190 6.49 22.47 -2.53
CA GLN A 190 7.42 23.61 -2.48
C GLN A 190 6.74 24.96 -2.19
N LYS A 191 5.41 25.06 -2.23
CA LYS A 191 4.67 26.29 -1.92
C LYS A 191 4.39 26.43 -0.43
N SER A 192 4.71 25.42 0.37
CA SER A 192 4.57 25.50 1.82
C SER A 192 5.69 26.33 2.43
N ASN A 193 5.33 27.20 3.37
CA ASN A 193 6.28 28.01 4.12
C ASN A 193 7.10 27.19 5.14
N LEU A 194 6.62 25.99 5.47
CA LEU A 194 7.25 25.08 6.43
C LEU A 194 7.64 23.76 5.74
N GLY A 195 8.78 23.21 6.15
CA GLY A 195 9.17 21.87 5.72
C GLY A 195 8.30 20.78 6.34
N ARG A 196 8.23 19.60 5.65
CA ARG A 196 7.47 18.42 6.08
C ARG A 196 7.68 18.07 7.56
N ASP A 197 8.91 18.04 8.05
CA ASP A 197 9.23 17.63 9.41
C ASP A 197 8.76 18.66 10.46
N GLN A 198 8.78 19.94 10.11
CA GLN A 198 8.24 21.02 10.96
C GLN A 198 6.72 20.89 11.08
N ILE A 199 6.02 20.66 9.96
CA ILE A 199 4.56 20.43 9.95
C ILE A 199 4.22 19.17 10.75
N LEU A 200 4.93 18.08 10.53
CA LEU A 200 4.72 16.83 11.28
C LEU A 200 4.88 17.03 12.79
N LYS A 201 5.91 17.77 13.22
CA LYS A 201 6.14 18.08 14.63
C LYS A 201 4.97 18.87 15.20
N LYS A 202 4.48 19.90 14.49
CA LYS A 202 3.33 20.71 14.90
C LYS A 202 2.02 19.88 14.97
N ILE A 203 1.77 19.00 13.99
CA ILE A 203 0.62 18.09 14.01
C ILE A 203 0.67 17.20 15.27
N ARG A 204 1.82 16.60 15.54
CA ARG A 204 2.00 15.72 16.71
C ARG A 204 1.89 16.45 18.04
N SER A 205 2.39 17.68 18.15
CA SER A 205 2.27 18.48 19.38
C SER A 205 0.82 18.90 19.69
N ASN A 206 -0.09 18.79 18.71
CA ASN A 206 -1.53 18.97 18.90
C ASN A 206 -2.27 17.63 19.16
N GLY A 207 -1.56 16.57 19.56
CA GLY A 207 -2.15 15.28 19.93
C GLY A 207 -2.58 14.40 18.76
N ILE A 208 -2.22 14.73 17.50
CA ILE A 208 -2.60 13.98 16.32
C ILE A 208 -1.51 12.96 15.97
N GLY A 209 -1.86 11.67 15.93
CA GLY A 209 -0.96 10.55 15.61
C GLY A 209 -0.59 10.48 14.13
N ALA A 210 0.15 11.47 13.62
CA ALA A 210 0.63 11.50 12.23
C ALA A 210 1.98 10.77 12.07
N GLY A 211 2.23 10.23 10.87
CA GLY A 211 3.45 9.49 10.55
C GLY A 211 3.98 9.76 9.14
N VAL A 212 5.17 9.23 8.87
CA VAL A 212 5.78 9.26 7.53
C VAL A 212 5.94 7.84 7.02
N TYR A 213 5.30 7.54 5.92
CA TYR A 213 5.33 6.22 5.28
C TYR A 213 5.67 6.38 3.78
N TYR A 214 7.01 6.35 3.40
CA TYR A 214 8.13 5.96 4.29
C TYR A 214 9.21 7.04 4.28
N PRO A 215 10.02 7.18 5.35
CA PRO A 215 10.98 8.28 5.48
C PRO A 215 12.20 8.16 4.56
N LYS A 216 12.40 6.97 3.97
CA LYS A 216 13.49 6.70 3.01
C LYS A 216 12.98 5.74 1.94
N PRO A 217 13.30 5.94 0.67
CA PRO A 217 13.01 4.97 -0.39
C PRO A 217 13.91 3.73 -0.25
N LEU A 218 13.42 2.57 -0.69
CA LEU A 218 14.06 1.27 -0.45
C LEU A 218 15.50 1.20 -0.99
N HIS A 219 15.76 1.79 -2.15
CA HIS A 219 17.03 1.66 -2.87
C HIS A 219 18.25 2.28 -2.16
N ILE A 220 18.00 3.21 -1.22
CA ILE A 220 19.11 3.85 -0.46
C ILE A 220 19.42 3.16 0.87
N TYR A 221 18.71 2.08 1.23
CA TYR A 221 19.11 1.26 2.38
C TYR A 221 20.37 0.44 2.06
N PRO A 222 21.33 0.30 3.02
CA PRO A 222 22.64 -0.27 2.73
C PRO A 222 22.63 -1.66 2.08
N HIS A 223 21.69 -2.52 2.44
CA HIS A 223 21.59 -3.87 1.88
C HIS A 223 21.05 -3.88 0.45
N ILE A 224 20.27 -2.86 0.07
CA ILE A 224 19.71 -2.71 -1.29
C ILE A 224 20.70 -1.93 -2.18
N SER A 225 21.31 -0.86 -1.67
CA SER A 225 22.26 -0.06 -2.45
C SER A 225 23.49 -0.87 -2.91
N LYS A 226 23.87 -1.93 -2.19
CA LYS A 226 24.88 -2.91 -2.61
C LYS A 226 24.55 -3.63 -3.94
N LEU A 227 23.28 -3.59 -4.37
CA LEU A 227 22.85 -4.12 -5.67
C LEU A 227 23.14 -3.15 -6.84
N GLY A 228 23.78 -2.02 -6.56
CA GLY A 228 24.19 -1.02 -7.56
C GLY A 228 23.30 0.22 -7.62
N TYR A 229 22.25 0.30 -6.79
CA TYR A 229 21.38 1.48 -6.74
C TYR A 229 22.02 2.64 -5.97
N LYS A 230 21.69 3.87 -6.39
CA LYS A 230 22.20 5.11 -5.80
C LYS A 230 21.12 6.19 -5.74
N ILE A 231 21.39 7.24 -5.00
CA ILE A 231 20.57 8.46 -4.97
C ILE A 231 20.46 9.02 -6.38
N GLY A 232 19.25 9.42 -6.78
CA GLY A 232 18.91 9.92 -8.12
C GLY A 232 18.33 8.89 -9.07
N ASP A 233 18.41 7.59 -8.75
CA ASP A 233 17.86 6.52 -9.62
C ASP A 233 16.32 6.53 -9.64
N PHE A 234 15.67 6.95 -8.53
CA PHE A 234 14.21 6.97 -8.38
C PHE A 234 13.74 8.33 -7.81
N PRO A 235 13.83 9.41 -8.61
CA PRO A 235 13.62 10.77 -8.13
C PRO A 235 12.23 11.02 -7.54
N ASN A 236 11.17 10.38 -8.07
CA ASN A 236 9.83 10.54 -7.55
C ASN A 236 9.66 9.88 -6.16
N ALA A 237 10.21 8.67 -5.98
CA ALA A 237 10.19 7.98 -4.68
C ALA A 237 11.05 8.74 -3.64
N GLU A 238 12.18 9.29 -4.05
CA GLU A 238 13.05 10.09 -3.20
C GLU A 238 12.37 11.40 -2.78
N GLN A 239 11.70 12.08 -3.71
CA GLN A 239 10.95 13.29 -3.42
C GLN A 239 9.76 12.99 -2.49
N ALA A 240 8.96 11.97 -2.80
CA ALA A 240 7.84 11.57 -1.96
C ALA A 240 8.28 11.28 -0.51
N SER A 241 9.38 10.59 -0.31
CA SER A 241 9.91 10.28 1.04
C SER A 241 10.22 11.53 1.88
N ARG A 242 10.54 12.65 1.25
CA ARG A 242 10.79 13.94 1.91
C ARG A 242 9.53 14.78 2.15
N GLU A 243 8.42 14.49 1.46
CA GLU A 243 7.26 15.38 1.38
C GLU A 243 6.00 14.82 2.02
N VAL A 244 5.87 13.49 2.15
CA VAL A 244 4.62 12.88 2.61
C VAL A 244 4.43 12.92 4.13
N ILE A 245 3.16 13.11 4.54
CA ILE A 245 2.66 12.93 5.91
C ILE A 245 1.36 12.15 5.82
N SER A 246 1.24 11.07 6.58
CA SER A 246 -0.02 10.36 6.75
C SER A 246 -0.68 10.77 8.07
N ILE A 247 -1.96 11.15 7.99
CA ILE A 247 -2.79 11.48 9.15
C ILE A 247 -3.77 10.35 9.44
N PRO A 248 -4.31 10.26 10.67
CA PRO A 248 -5.26 9.21 11.04
C PRO A 248 -6.49 9.21 10.13
N VAL A 249 -6.93 8.02 9.68
CA VAL A 249 -8.12 7.84 8.82
C VAL A 249 -8.95 6.61 9.23
N HIS A 250 -8.67 6.04 10.43
CA HIS A 250 -9.31 4.81 10.89
C HIS A 250 -10.84 4.96 11.07
N PRO A 251 -11.58 3.84 11.06
CA PRO A 251 -13.05 3.85 11.09
C PRO A 251 -13.69 4.49 12.32
N ASP A 252 -12.94 4.59 13.42
CA ASP A 252 -13.46 5.06 14.72
C ASP A 252 -13.19 6.55 14.98
N LEU A 253 -12.71 7.30 13.97
CA LEU A 253 -12.64 8.76 14.07
C LEU A 253 -14.04 9.35 14.22
N THR A 254 -14.20 10.20 15.22
CA THR A 254 -15.41 10.98 15.42
C THR A 254 -15.43 12.22 14.53
N ALA A 255 -16.59 12.85 14.37
CA ALA A 255 -16.69 14.13 13.67
C ALA A 255 -15.86 15.24 14.37
N GLU A 256 -15.66 15.13 15.67
CA GLU A 256 -14.82 16.07 16.45
C GLU A 256 -13.34 15.86 16.14
N ASP A 257 -12.87 14.61 16.10
CA ASP A 257 -11.49 14.28 15.68
C ASP A 257 -11.17 14.82 14.29
N ILE A 258 -12.08 14.61 13.34
CA ILE A 258 -11.93 15.10 11.96
C ILE A 258 -11.85 16.63 11.94
N ARG A 259 -12.72 17.33 12.67
CA ARG A 259 -12.68 18.80 12.78
C ARG A 259 -11.38 19.28 13.41
N HIS A 260 -10.93 18.62 14.48
CA HIS A 260 -9.68 18.94 15.16
C HIS A 260 -8.48 18.79 14.21
N ILE A 261 -8.38 17.67 13.50
CA ILE A 261 -7.29 17.40 12.52
C ILE A 261 -7.30 18.48 11.42
N VAL A 262 -8.46 18.76 10.83
CA VAL A 262 -8.60 19.77 9.75
C VAL A 262 -8.22 21.15 10.24
N LYS A 263 -8.72 21.57 11.42
CA LYS A 263 -8.40 22.87 12.00
C LYS A 263 -6.89 22.98 12.25
N THR A 264 -6.30 22.00 12.92
CA THR A 264 -4.86 21.99 13.22
C THR A 264 -4.01 22.16 11.96
N ILE A 265 -4.34 21.43 10.88
CA ILE A 265 -3.56 21.52 9.62
C ILE A 265 -3.74 22.91 8.98
N LYS A 266 -4.92 23.53 9.04
CA LYS A 266 -5.14 24.91 8.57
C LYS A 266 -4.31 25.90 9.36
N ASP A 267 -4.44 25.89 10.68
CA ASP A 267 -3.74 26.83 11.58
C ASP A 267 -2.21 26.74 11.47
N ILE A 268 -1.66 25.58 11.05
CA ILE A 268 -0.21 25.41 10.82
C ILE A 268 0.25 26.06 9.51
N ASN A 269 -0.63 26.17 8.52
CA ASN A 269 -0.28 26.64 7.17
C ASN A 269 -0.73 28.10 6.90
N GLU A 270 -1.44 28.70 7.82
CA GLU A 270 -1.70 30.16 7.87
C GLU A 270 -0.48 30.91 8.44
#